data_a7354582d39208dcbb089ca55aaa9ef2
#
_entry.id   a7354582d39208dcbb089ca55aaa9ef2
#
_cell.length_a   1.000
_cell.length_b   1.000
_cell.length_c   1.000
_cell.angle_alpha   90.00
_cell.angle_beta   90.00
_cell.angle_gamma   90.00
#
_symmetry.space_group_name_H-M   'P 1'
#
loop_
_entity.id
_entity.type
_entity.pdbx_description
1 polymer ?
#
loop_
_entity_poly.entity_id
_entity_poly.type
_entity_poly.pdbx_seq_one_letter_code
_entity_poly.pdbx_strand_id
1 'polypeptide(L)'
;AEKVAVTIDDNVNYVDLDDYLLGVVAGEMPANFELEALKAQVVASRTFVYNRNLSVDNTVNSQVYLSEDEMKKNWGDKYNEYHQKISEAIKETDNEVMKYQGEYISALFFSSSNGYTENVEDYFESSPLPYLRSVDSHWDLTIDPKNTRQTTFTKQELKEKFNCQDLNFNIIA
;
A
#
# COMPACT_ATOMS: atom_id res chain seq x y z
N ALA A 1 -16.16 -10.11 -17.40
CA ALA A 1 -15.14 -9.66 -16.43
C ALA A 1 -15.84 -8.83 -15.34
N GLU A 2 -15.42 -9.01 -14.11
CA GLU A 2 -15.89 -8.17 -13.00
C GLU A 2 -15.35 -6.76 -13.13
N LYS A 3 -16.13 -5.78 -12.69
CA LYS A 3 -15.75 -4.38 -12.77
C LYS A 3 -15.66 -3.76 -11.38
N VAL A 4 -14.67 -2.91 -11.21
CA VAL A 4 -14.47 -2.08 -10.02
C VAL A 4 -15.02 -0.69 -10.31
N ALA A 5 -15.88 -0.19 -9.43
CA ALA A 5 -16.33 1.19 -9.45
C ALA A 5 -15.27 2.07 -8.78
N VAL A 6 -14.56 2.87 -9.57
CA VAL A 6 -13.53 3.80 -9.09
C VAL A 6 -14.08 5.21 -9.15
N THR A 7 -14.24 5.85 -8.00
CA THR A 7 -14.68 7.25 -7.91
C THR A 7 -13.48 8.19 -7.94
N ILE A 8 -13.42 9.05 -8.95
CA ILE A 8 -12.40 10.09 -9.12
C ILE A 8 -13.12 11.42 -9.30
N ASP A 9 -12.85 12.38 -8.43
CA ASP A 9 -13.45 13.73 -8.47
C ASP A 9 -14.99 13.69 -8.65
N ASP A 10 -15.66 12.89 -7.82
CA ASP A 10 -17.12 12.65 -7.82
C ASP A 10 -17.66 11.92 -9.07
N ASN A 11 -16.79 11.49 -9.98
CA ASN A 11 -17.18 10.69 -11.15
C ASN A 11 -16.87 9.21 -10.92
N VAL A 12 -17.86 8.35 -11.15
CA VAL A 12 -17.69 6.90 -11.04
C VAL A 12 -17.28 6.33 -12.41
N ASN A 13 -16.12 5.68 -12.44
CA ASN A 13 -15.60 4.97 -13.60
C ASN A 13 -15.60 3.47 -13.32
N TYR A 14 -16.05 2.68 -14.26
CA TYR A 14 -16.05 1.21 -14.16
C TYR A 14 -14.86 0.64 -14.93
N VAL A 15 -13.92 0.07 -14.20
CA VAL A 15 -12.67 -0.50 -14.72
C VAL A 15 -12.72 -2.02 -14.55
N ASP A 16 -12.24 -2.79 -15.54
CA ASP A 16 -12.11 -4.24 -15.37
C ASP A 16 -11.18 -4.56 -14.17
N LEU A 17 -11.50 -5.61 -13.42
CA LEU A 17 -10.78 -5.94 -12.19
C LEU A 17 -9.27 -6.12 -12.43
N ASP A 18 -8.88 -6.81 -13.50
CA ASP A 18 -7.47 -7.04 -13.80
C ASP A 18 -6.74 -5.74 -14.19
N ASP A 19 -7.39 -4.85 -14.94
CA ASP A 19 -6.85 -3.53 -15.27
C ASP A 19 -6.73 -2.65 -14.02
N TYR A 20 -7.71 -2.73 -13.11
CA TYR A 20 -7.64 -2.05 -11.82
C TYR A 20 -6.47 -2.56 -10.97
N LEU A 21 -6.32 -3.89 -10.86
CA LEU A 21 -5.22 -4.51 -10.11
C LEU A 21 -3.86 -4.15 -10.69
N LEU A 22 -3.74 -4.10 -12.01
CA LEU A 22 -2.51 -3.67 -12.68
C LEU A 22 -2.13 -2.25 -12.27
N GLY A 23 -3.08 -1.31 -12.32
CA GLY A 23 -2.86 0.07 -11.90
C GLY A 23 -2.52 0.22 -10.42
N VAL A 24 -3.16 -0.57 -9.56
CA VAL A 24 -2.88 -0.57 -8.11
C VAL A 24 -1.49 -1.11 -7.82
N VAL A 25 -1.14 -2.28 -8.33
CA VAL A 25 0.19 -2.89 -8.09
C VAL A 25 1.29 -1.99 -8.63
N ALA A 26 1.08 -1.37 -9.79
CA ALA A 26 2.00 -0.38 -10.35
C ALA A 26 2.23 0.83 -9.45
N GLY A 27 1.22 1.25 -8.69
CA GLY A 27 1.30 2.37 -7.77
C GLY A 27 1.84 2.03 -6.39
N GLU A 28 1.55 0.82 -5.90
CA GLU A 28 1.87 0.42 -4.52
C GLU A 28 3.24 -0.24 -4.39
N MET A 29 3.74 -0.92 -5.42
CA MET A 29 4.98 -1.68 -5.34
C MET A 29 5.90 -1.39 -6.54
N PRO A 30 7.23 -1.22 -6.32
CA PRO A 30 8.17 -1.12 -7.42
C PRO A 30 8.11 -2.35 -8.34
N ALA A 31 7.86 -2.14 -9.63
CA ALA A 31 7.66 -3.22 -10.61
C ALA A 31 8.90 -4.11 -10.85
N ASN A 32 10.07 -3.66 -10.41
CA ASN A 32 11.32 -4.44 -10.44
C ASN A 32 11.46 -5.44 -9.27
N PHE A 33 10.52 -5.45 -8.32
CA PHE A 33 10.50 -6.46 -7.24
C PHE A 33 10.30 -7.86 -7.82
N GLU A 34 10.63 -8.89 -7.02
CA GLU A 34 10.47 -10.28 -7.42
C GLU A 34 9.00 -10.61 -7.73
N LEU A 35 8.78 -11.53 -8.69
CA LEU A 35 7.44 -11.92 -9.13
C LEU A 35 6.55 -12.35 -7.96
N GLU A 36 7.09 -13.14 -7.02
CA GLU A 36 6.34 -13.60 -5.85
C GLU A 36 5.90 -12.45 -4.92
N ALA A 37 6.69 -11.38 -4.81
CA ALA A 37 6.29 -10.19 -4.08
C ALA A 37 5.15 -9.45 -4.78
N LEU A 38 5.20 -9.33 -6.11
CA LEU A 38 4.12 -8.75 -6.91
C LEU A 38 2.84 -9.59 -6.80
N LYS A 39 2.94 -10.93 -6.81
CA LYS A 39 1.81 -11.85 -6.59
C LYS A 39 1.16 -11.65 -5.22
N ALA A 40 1.96 -11.53 -4.17
CA ALA A 40 1.46 -11.22 -2.83
C ALA A 40 0.70 -9.89 -2.78
N GLN A 41 1.24 -8.85 -3.44
CA GLN A 41 0.57 -7.54 -3.55
C GLN A 41 -0.76 -7.65 -4.33
N VAL A 42 -0.79 -8.42 -5.41
CA VAL A 42 -2.02 -8.67 -6.19
C VAL A 42 -3.10 -9.30 -5.32
N VAL A 43 -2.76 -10.36 -4.56
CA VAL A 43 -3.71 -11.04 -3.68
C VAL A 43 -4.23 -10.11 -2.58
N ALA A 44 -3.35 -9.32 -1.97
CA ALA A 44 -3.74 -8.31 -0.98
C ALA A 44 -4.68 -7.26 -1.59
N SER A 45 -4.34 -6.71 -2.75
CA SER A 45 -5.12 -5.66 -3.41
C SER A 45 -6.46 -6.17 -3.92
N ARG A 46 -6.52 -7.40 -4.44
CA ARG A 46 -7.78 -8.05 -4.83
C ARG A 46 -8.68 -8.28 -3.63
N THR A 47 -8.13 -8.77 -2.52
CA THR A 47 -8.88 -8.97 -1.28
C THR A 47 -9.43 -7.65 -0.75
N PHE A 48 -8.61 -6.59 -0.77
CA PHE A 48 -9.01 -5.26 -0.34
C PHE A 48 -10.22 -4.73 -1.12
N VAL A 49 -10.19 -4.84 -2.44
CA VAL A 49 -11.30 -4.32 -3.26
C VAL A 49 -12.57 -5.18 -3.12
N TYR A 50 -12.45 -6.48 -2.95
CA TYR A 50 -13.61 -7.34 -2.65
C TYR A 50 -14.19 -7.06 -1.27
N ASN A 51 -13.37 -6.82 -0.26
CA ASN A 51 -13.85 -6.41 1.07
C ASN A 51 -14.65 -5.10 1.02
N ARG A 52 -14.43 -4.26 0.01
CA ARG A 52 -15.15 -3.01 -0.25
C ARG A 52 -16.26 -3.13 -1.31
N ASN A 53 -16.72 -4.35 -1.59
CA ASN A 53 -17.76 -4.62 -2.59
C ASN A 53 -17.45 -4.03 -3.98
N LEU A 54 -16.20 -4.10 -4.41
CA LEU A 54 -15.71 -3.59 -5.70
C LEU A 54 -15.96 -2.07 -5.89
N SER A 55 -15.97 -1.30 -4.81
CA SER A 55 -16.18 0.15 -4.84
C SER A 55 -15.07 0.86 -4.05
N VAL A 56 -14.31 1.71 -4.72
CA VAL A 56 -13.16 2.42 -4.18
C VAL A 56 -13.15 3.86 -4.69
N ASP A 57 -12.35 4.70 -4.05
CA ASP A 57 -12.09 6.07 -4.46
C ASP A 57 -10.60 6.33 -4.67
N ASN A 58 -10.23 7.53 -5.12
CA ASN A 58 -8.84 7.95 -5.32
C ASN A 58 -8.24 8.66 -4.09
N THR A 59 -8.83 8.49 -2.91
CA THR A 59 -8.34 9.08 -1.65
C THR A 59 -7.36 8.16 -0.93
N VAL A 60 -6.75 8.67 0.13
CA VAL A 60 -5.87 7.91 1.04
C VAL A 60 -6.58 6.75 1.77
N ASN A 61 -7.92 6.69 1.70
CA ASN A 61 -8.70 5.59 2.26
C ASN A 61 -8.79 4.37 1.34
N SER A 62 -8.31 4.50 0.11
CA SER A 62 -8.22 3.44 -0.89
C SER A 62 -6.75 3.15 -1.25
N GLN A 63 -6.54 2.32 -2.26
CA GLN A 63 -5.21 1.99 -2.77
C GLN A 63 -4.75 3.04 -3.79
N VAL A 64 -3.44 3.26 -3.90
CA VAL A 64 -2.88 4.05 -5.01
C VAL A 64 -3.25 3.37 -6.33
N TYR A 65 -3.66 4.16 -7.30
CA TYR A 65 -4.01 3.67 -8.64
C TYR A 65 -3.31 4.53 -9.70
N LEU A 66 -2.56 3.90 -10.57
CA LEU A 66 -1.94 4.54 -11.74
C LEU A 66 -2.70 4.19 -13.00
N SER A 67 -3.02 5.20 -13.79
CA SER A 67 -3.52 5.04 -15.14
C SER A 67 -2.43 4.49 -16.08
N GLU A 68 -2.84 3.97 -17.24
CA GLU A 68 -1.89 3.48 -18.24
C GLU A 68 -0.91 4.57 -18.70
N ASP A 69 -1.38 5.80 -18.86
CA ASP A 69 -0.52 6.92 -19.26
C ASP A 69 0.51 7.28 -18.17
N GLU A 70 0.12 7.22 -16.89
CA GLU A 70 1.04 7.40 -15.78
C GLU A 70 2.07 6.29 -15.70
N MET A 71 1.67 5.03 -15.90
CA MET A 71 2.59 3.90 -15.98
C MET A 71 3.59 4.06 -17.12
N LYS A 72 3.14 4.44 -18.33
CA LYS A 72 4.02 4.72 -19.48
C LYS A 72 5.01 5.83 -19.17
N LYS A 73 4.53 6.93 -18.57
CA LYS A 73 5.37 8.06 -18.17
C LYS A 73 6.41 7.68 -17.12
N ASN A 74 6.00 6.90 -16.11
CA ASN A 74 6.88 6.54 -14.99
C ASN A 74 7.93 5.49 -15.38
N TRP A 75 7.60 4.56 -16.25
CA TRP A 75 8.46 3.44 -16.61
C TRP A 75 9.24 3.62 -17.91
N GLY A 76 8.79 4.54 -18.79
CA GLY A 76 9.46 4.81 -20.07
C GLY A 76 9.73 3.53 -20.86
N ASP A 77 10.98 3.29 -21.24
CA ASP A 77 11.41 2.11 -22.01
C ASP A 77 11.14 0.77 -21.30
N LYS A 78 10.93 0.77 -19.98
CA LYS A 78 10.62 -0.41 -19.18
C LYS A 78 9.12 -0.73 -19.13
N TYR A 79 8.26 0.09 -19.75
CA TYR A 79 6.81 -0.08 -19.67
C TYR A 79 6.36 -1.49 -20.06
N ASN A 80 6.79 -2.01 -21.20
CA ASN A 80 6.37 -3.33 -21.67
C ASN A 80 6.82 -4.46 -20.75
N GLU A 81 8.06 -4.40 -20.24
CA GLU A 81 8.62 -5.38 -19.32
C GLU A 81 7.84 -5.43 -18.01
N TYR A 82 7.60 -4.27 -17.40
CA TYR A 82 6.93 -4.16 -16.11
C TYR A 82 5.43 -4.45 -16.20
N HIS A 83 4.78 -3.97 -17.24
CA HIS A 83 3.39 -4.27 -17.54
C HIS A 83 3.17 -5.79 -17.69
N GLN A 84 4.02 -6.46 -18.47
CA GLN A 84 3.94 -7.92 -18.66
C GLN A 84 4.15 -8.66 -17.32
N LYS A 85 5.13 -8.27 -16.52
CA LYS A 85 5.45 -8.90 -15.24
C LYS A 85 4.30 -8.78 -14.23
N ILE A 86 3.67 -7.61 -14.12
CA ILE A 86 2.51 -7.42 -13.25
C ILE A 86 1.30 -8.22 -13.78
N SER A 87 1.07 -8.21 -15.10
CA SER A 87 0.01 -9.00 -15.73
C SER A 87 0.19 -10.51 -15.49
N GLU A 88 1.42 -11.01 -15.49
CA GLU A 88 1.75 -12.39 -15.13
C GLU A 88 1.40 -12.67 -13.66
N ALA A 89 1.77 -11.76 -12.74
CA ALA A 89 1.41 -11.89 -11.32
C ALA A 89 -0.11 -11.96 -11.12
N ILE A 90 -0.88 -11.14 -11.83
CA ILE A 90 -2.35 -11.14 -11.78
C ILE A 90 -2.91 -12.46 -12.28
N LYS A 91 -2.41 -12.96 -13.42
CA LYS A 91 -2.85 -14.20 -14.03
C LYS A 91 -2.51 -15.44 -13.19
N GLU A 92 -1.30 -15.49 -12.62
CA GLU A 92 -0.86 -16.63 -11.81
C GLU A 92 -1.54 -16.71 -10.45
N THR A 93 -2.13 -15.62 -9.99
CA THR A 93 -2.94 -15.55 -8.76
C THR A 93 -4.43 -15.40 -9.03
N ASP A 94 -4.90 -15.84 -10.20
CA ASP A 94 -6.31 -15.70 -10.57
C ASP A 94 -7.24 -16.28 -9.50
N ASN A 95 -8.26 -15.49 -9.11
CA ASN A 95 -9.23 -15.80 -8.06
C ASN A 95 -8.66 -16.01 -6.63
N GLU A 96 -7.36 -15.83 -6.39
CA GLU A 96 -6.79 -15.93 -5.06
C GLU A 96 -7.16 -14.71 -4.20
N VAL A 97 -7.71 -14.97 -3.01
CA VAL A 97 -8.13 -13.95 -2.03
C VAL A 97 -7.91 -14.46 -0.62
N MET A 98 -7.79 -13.55 0.34
CA MET A 98 -7.65 -13.87 1.75
C MET A 98 -8.99 -13.74 2.47
N LYS A 99 -9.37 -14.78 3.23
CA LYS A 99 -10.59 -14.81 4.01
C LYS A 99 -10.34 -15.24 5.46
N TYR A 100 -11.17 -14.71 6.35
CA TYR A 100 -11.24 -15.14 7.72
C TYR A 100 -12.71 -15.44 8.07
N GLN A 101 -12.98 -16.65 8.55
CA GLN A 101 -14.34 -17.12 8.86
C GLN A 101 -15.34 -16.95 7.69
N GLY A 102 -14.87 -17.12 6.45
CA GLY A 102 -15.69 -17.03 5.23
C GLY A 102 -15.80 -15.63 4.63
N GLU A 103 -15.45 -14.57 5.35
CA GLU A 103 -15.52 -13.19 4.91
C GLU A 103 -14.15 -12.70 4.36
N TYR A 104 -14.16 -11.77 3.41
CA TYR A 104 -12.94 -11.12 2.93
C TYR A 104 -12.30 -10.30 4.06
N ILE A 105 -11.01 -10.49 4.29
CA ILE A 105 -10.30 -9.74 5.32
C ILE A 105 -10.08 -8.27 4.92
N SER A 106 -9.84 -7.42 5.92
CA SER A 106 -9.25 -6.10 5.71
C SER A 106 -7.76 -6.30 5.40
N ALA A 107 -7.42 -6.39 4.11
CA ALA A 107 -6.06 -6.70 3.64
C ALA A 107 -5.20 -5.45 3.65
N LEU A 108 -4.82 -4.98 4.83
CA LEU A 108 -3.96 -3.83 5.02
C LEU A 108 -2.49 -4.21 4.81
N PHE A 109 -1.71 -3.30 4.24
CA PHE A 109 -0.29 -3.47 3.99
C PHE A 109 0.46 -2.13 4.12
N PHE A 110 1.77 -2.20 4.24
CA PHE A 110 2.67 -1.04 4.34
C PHE A 110 4.06 -1.43 3.81
N SER A 111 4.91 -0.44 3.56
CA SER A 111 6.18 -0.67 2.86
C SER A 111 7.31 -1.17 3.76
N SER A 112 7.37 -0.75 5.02
CA SER A 112 8.50 -1.06 5.91
C SER A 112 8.12 -0.88 7.37
N SER A 113 8.65 -1.74 8.24
CA SER A 113 8.42 -1.72 9.67
C SER A 113 9.69 -1.30 10.45
N ASN A 114 9.51 -1.09 11.74
CA ASN A 114 10.61 -0.89 12.70
C ASN A 114 11.18 -2.22 13.27
N GLY A 115 10.89 -3.34 12.61
CA GLY A 115 11.27 -4.69 13.00
C GLY A 115 10.09 -5.58 13.38
N TYR A 116 8.92 -5.00 13.59
CA TYR A 116 7.65 -5.70 13.86
C TYR A 116 6.52 -5.00 13.13
N THR A 117 5.52 -5.77 12.68
CA THR A 117 4.26 -5.18 12.22
C THR A 117 3.44 -4.70 13.42
N GLU A 118 2.45 -3.84 13.20
CA GLU A 118 1.58 -3.34 14.26
C GLU A 118 0.29 -4.18 14.40
N ASN A 119 -0.29 -4.21 15.62
CA ASN A 119 -1.67 -4.61 15.76
C ASN A 119 -2.57 -3.53 15.15
N VAL A 120 -3.65 -3.91 14.49
CA VAL A 120 -4.52 -2.94 13.79
C VAL A 120 -5.09 -1.88 14.73
N GLU A 121 -5.47 -2.26 15.95
CA GLU A 121 -6.04 -1.36 16.96
C GLU A 121 -5.05 -0.34 17.51
N ASP A 122 -3.75 -0.64 17.48
CA ASP A 122 -2.71 0.27 17.96
C ASP A 122 -2.46 1.41 16.94
N TYR A 123 -2.78 1.17 15.67
CA TYR A 123 -2.61 2.15 14.61
C TYR A 123 -3.91 2.89 14.24
N PHE A 124 -5.04 2.19 14.15
CA PHE A 124 -6.31 2.76 13.65
C PHE A 124 -7.35 3.05 14.74
N GLU A 125 -7.03 2.88 16.02
CA GLU A 125 -7.99 3.03 17.14
C GLU A 125 -9.28 2.20 16.92
N SER A 126 -9.13 1.01 16.34
CA SER A 126 -10.22 0.10 15.97
C SER A 126 -10.36 -1.06 16.95
N SER A 127 -11.38 -1.89 16.78
CA SER A 127 -11.43 -3.17 17.48
C SER A 127 -10.34 -4.11 16.97
N PRO A 128 -9.78 -4.98 17.85
CA PRO A 128 -8.80 -5.99 17.45
C PRO A 128 -9.31 -6.89 16.34
N LEU A 129 -8.47 -7.14 15.33
CA LEU A 129 -8.73 -8.11 14.28
C LEU A 129 -7.76 -9.30 14.43
N PRO A 130 -8.27 -10.55 14.55
CA PRO A 130 -7.44 -11.72 14.86
C PRO A 130 -6.35 -12.00 13.82
N TYR A 131 -6.50 -11.53 12.60
CA TYR A 131 -5.59 -11.73 11.49
C TYR A 131 -4.64 -10.53 11.22
N LEU A 132 -4.78 -9.41 11.94
CA LEU A 132 -3.90 -8.24 11.86
C LEU A 132 -3.20 -8.02 13.20
N ARG A 133 -2.27 -8.92 13.50
CA ARG A 133 -1.47 -8.94 14.73
C ARG A 133 -0.03 -8.61 14.45
N SER A 134 0.65 -8.02 15.43
CA SER A 134 2.08 -7.79 15.38
C SER A 134 2.84 -9.10 15.17
N VAL A 135 3.69 -9.12 14.16
CA VAL A 135 4.61 -10.23 13.85
C VAL A 135 6.01 -9.69 13.59
N ASP A 136 7.02 -10.54 13.77
CA ASP A 136 8.40 -10.19 13.48
C ASP A 136 8.62 -9.91 11.99
N SER A 137 9.24 -8.78 11.68
CA SER A 137 9.68 -8.36 10.35
C SER A 137 11.06 -7.67 10.41
N HIS A 138 11.97 -8.22 11.25
CA HIS A 138 13.30 -7.65 11.53
C HIS A 138 14.16 -7.40 10.29
N TRP A 139 13.92 -8.13 9.19
CA TRP A 139 14.62 -7.91 7.91
C TRP A 139 14.43 -6.51 7.34
N ASP A 140 13.33 -5.83 7.64
CA ASP A 140 13.09 -4.45 7.20
C ASP A 140 14.18 -3.48 7.67
N LEU A 141 14.75 -3.73 8.86
CA LEU A 141 15.82 -2.91 9.43
C LEU A 141 17.12 -2.97 8.62
N THR A 142 17.32 -4.05 7.86
CA THR A 142 18.57 -4.31 7.14
C THR A 142 18.41 -4.25 5.62
N ILE A 143 17.24 -4.58 5.10
CA ILE A 143 17.00 -4.69 3.65
C ILE A 143 16.48 -3.37 3.07
N ASP A 144 15.61 -2.65 3.81
CA ASP A 144 15.10 -1.37 3.33
C ASP A 144 16.11 -0.24 3.56
N PRO A 145 16.72 0.31 2.50
CA PRO A 145 17.69 1.39 2.62
C PRO A 145 17.08 2.71 3.13
N LYS A 146 15.75 2.81 3.15
CA LYS A 146 15.01 3.98 3.61
C LYS A 146 14.39 3.80 5.01
N ASN A 147 14.58 2.64 5.63
CA ASN A 147 14.01 2.33 6.94
C ASN A 147 14.39 3.36 8.01
N THR A 148 15.66 3.76 8.03
CA THR A 148 16.16 4.77 8.98
C THR A 148 16.54 6.05 8.26
N ARG A 149 15.98 7.16 8.69
CA ARG A 149 16.34 8.51 8.22
C ARG A 149 16.77 9.37 9.40
N GLN A 150 17.82 10.15 9.19
CA GLN A 150 18.28 11.12 10.17
C GLN A 150 18.20 12.52 9.57
N THR A 151 17.58 13.44 10.30
CA THR A 151 17.55 14.86 9.96
C THR A 151 18.02 15.65 11.18
N THR A 152 18.99 16.53 10.97
CA THR A 152 19.51 17.39 12.02
C THR A 152 18.94 18.78 11.86
N PHE A 153 18.45 19.34 12.93
CA PHE A 153 17.97 20.72 12.98
C PHE A 153 18.77 21.51 14.03
N THR A 154 19.02 22.76 13.74
CA THR A 154 19.48 23.71 14.76
C THR A 154 18.31 24.02 15.73
N LYS A 155 18.67 24.48 16.93
CA LYS A 155 17.69 24.92 17.92
C LYS A 155 16.74 26.01 17.38
N GLN A 156 17.28 26.90 16.53
CA GLN A 156 16.50 27.96 15.91
C GLN A 156 15.49 27.43 14.90
N GLU A 157 15.89 26.52 14.01
CA GLU A 157 15.02 25.87 13.03
C GLU A 157 13.88 25.11 13.70
N LEU A 158 14.15 24.43 14.83
CA LEU A 158 13.10 23.75 15.57
C LEU A 158 12.10 24.74 16.19
N LYS A 159 12.57 25.84 16.76
CA LYS A 159 11.70 26.90 17.29
C LYS A 159 10.78 27.46 16.22
N GLU A 160 11.30 27.71 15.02
CA GLU A 160 10.52 28.22 13.89
C GLU A 160 9.51 27.16 13.41
N LYS A 161 9.93 25.90 13.25
CA LYS A 161 9.03 24.82 12.80
C LYS A 161 7.86 24.56 13.76
N PHE A 162 8.09 24.62 15.04
CA PHE A 162 7.07 24.42 16.07
C PHE A 162 6.39 25.72 16.55
N ASN A 163 6.77 26.86 15.99
CA ASN A 163 6.27 28.17 16.38
C ASN A 163 6.29 28.40 17.90
N CYS A 164 7.43 28.07 18.54
CA CYS A 164 7.62 28.14 19.98
C CYS A 164 8.86 28.95 20.37
N GLN A 165 8.83 29.59 21.55
CA GLN A 165 9.97 30.36 22.06
C GLN A 165 10.95 29.47 22.82
N ASP A 166 10.46 28.43 23.51
CA ASP A 166 11.24 27.49 24.28
C ASP A 166 11.05 26.05 23.78
N LEU A 167 12.17 25.30 23.76
CA LEU A 167 12.17 23.89 23.41
C LEU A 167 12.28 23.06 24.69
N ASN A 168 11.15 22.86 25.34
CA ASN A 168 10.99 21.87 26.40
C ASN A 168 10.03 20.78 25.89
N PHE A 169 10.58 19.62 25.52
CA PHE A 169 9.77 18.48 25.13
C PHE A 169 10.30 17.21 25.81
N ASN A 170 9.37 16.35 26.18
CA ASN A 170 9.64 15.01 26.60
C ASN A 170 9.40 14.07 25.42
N ILE A 171 10.30 13.13 25.20
CA ILE A 171 10.04 12.01 24.28
C ILE A 171 9.07 11.08 25.00
N ILE A 172 7.89 10.91 24.44
CA ILE A 172 6.91 9.92 24.88
C ILE A 172 7.13 8.71 23.95
N ALA A 173 7.63 7.62 24.52
CA ALA A 173 7.83 6.35 23.82
C ALA A 173 6.58 5.49 24.00
#